data_c5b08f0a02580f6fc5c71e96d7ff2276
#
_entry.id   c5b08f0a02580f6fc5c71e96d7ff2276
#
_cell.length_a   1.000
_cell.length_b   1.000
_cell.length_c   1.000
_cell.angle_alpha   90.00
_cell.angle_beta   90.00
_cell.angle_gamma   90.00
#
_symmetry.space_group_name_H-M   'P 1'
#
loop_
_entity.id
_entity.type
_entity.pdbx_description
1 polymer ?
#
loop_
_entity_poly.entity_id
_entity_poly.type
_entity_poly.pdbx_seq_one_letter_code
_entity_poly.pdbx_strand_id
1 'polypeptide(L)'
;YETSPIDQAGKYKDYGFKNLHIVDLDGALTGKAVNLDIIKEISNQYHLKIEIGGGIRTLDSIKKYIDVGVEKVILGSGAIKNKEFLKKACENFKNKIALGLDTKDGNLFVSGWKESLNFKATDYLKEINDFGVSRIIFTDINRDGMKTSPNYEATIKIAAVSYTHLTLPTKLA
;
A
#
# COMPACT_ATOMS: atom_id res chain seq x y z
N TYR A 1 -9.06 -15.32 -11.54
CA TYR A 1 -7.71 -15.80 -11.87
C TYR A 1 -7.74 -17.32 -11.92
N GLU A 2 -7.06 -17.94 -12.89
CA GLU A 2 -7.00 -19.40 -13.07
C GLU A 2 -6.05 -20.09 -12.05
N THR A 3 -5.19 -19.33 -11.39
CA THR A 3 -4.15 -19.83 -10.47
C THR A 3 -4.45 -19.36 -9.04
N SER A 4 -4.23 -20.23 -8.04
CA SER A 4 -4.37 -19.83 -6.65
C SER A 4 -3.34 -18.74 -6.28
N PRO A 5 -3.63 -17.84 -5.33
CA PRO A 5 -2.65 -16.84 -4.88
C PRO A 5 -1.35 -17.47 -4.35
N ILE A 6 -1.43 -18.64 -3.73
CA ILE A 6 -0.28 -19.37 -3.17
C ILE A 6 0.61 -19.85 -4.31
N ASP A 7 0.04 -20.53 -5.33
CA ASP A 7 0.80 -20.99 -6.49
C ASP A 7 1.41 -19.84 -7.28
N GLN A 8 0.70 -18.72 -7.38
CA GLN A 8 1.21 -17.53 -8.05
C GLN A 8 2.41 -16.93 -7.30
N ALA A 9 2.35 -16.91 -5.97
CA ALA A 9 3.48 -16.47 -5.14
C ALA A 9 4.70 -17.40 -5.34
N GLY A 10 4.47 -18.72 -5.45
CA GLY A 10 5.50 -19.71 -5.78
C GLY A 10 6.18 -19.40 -7.10
N LYS A 11 5.41 -19.17 -8.16
CA LYS A 11 5.95 -18.78 -9.48
C LYS A 11 6.84 -17.53 -9.41
N TYR A 12 6.41 -16.50 -8.66
CA TYR A 12 7.23 -15.30 -8.47
C TYR A 12 8.53 -15.60 -7.73
N LYS A 13 8.48 -16.47 -6.72
CA LYS A 13 9.67 -16.94 -6.01
C LYS A 13 10.64 -17.67 -6.96
N ASP A 14 10.13 -18.54 -7.83
CA ASP A 14 10.92 -19.31 -8.81
C ASP A 14 11.58 -18.38 -9.86
N TYR A 15 10.93 -17.28 -10.22
CA TYR A 15 11.52 -16.24 -11.05
C TYR A 15 12.57 -15.36 -10.32
N GLY A 16 12.84 -15.64 -9.04
CA GLY A 16 13.86 -14.93 -8.25
C GLY A 16 13.37 -13.63 -7.59
N PHE A 17 12.07 -13.33 -7.59
CA PHE A 17 11.53 -12.19 -6.86
C PHE A 17 11.68 -12.42 -5.35
N LYS A 18 12.03 -11.36 -4.63
CA LYS A 18 12.22 -11.37 -3.17
C LYS A 18 11.12 -10.61 -2.44
N ASN A 19 10.45 -9.70 -3.12
CA ASN A 19 9.41 -8.86 -2.56
C ASN A 19 8.09 -9.14 -3.28
N LEU A 20 7.00 -9.17 -2.54
CA LEU A 20 5.65 -9.41 -3.05
C LEU A 20 4.70 -8.34 -2.54
N HIS A 21 4.04 -7.64 -3.46
CA HIS A 21 2.97 -6.71 -3.14
C HIS A 21 1.64 -7.40 -3.32
N ILE A 22 0.83 -7.43 -2.27
CA ILE A 22 -0.49 -8.07 -2.24
C ILE A 22 -1.55 -7.02 -1.93
N VAL A 23 -2.70 -7.11 -2.61
CA VAL A 23 -3.89 -6.34 -2.28
C VAL A 23 -5.02 -7.30 -1.92
N ASP A 24 -5.48 -7.25 -0.67
CA ASP A 24 -6.66 -7.97 -0.21
C ASP A 24 -7.93 -7.23 -0.67
N LEU A 25 -8.45 -7.62 -1.83
CA LEU A 25 -9.63 -6.98 -2.42
C LEU A 25 -10.89 -7.22 -1.58
N ASP A 26 -11.04 -8.41 -0.98
CA ASP A 26 -12.16 -8.72 -0.09
C ASP A 26 -12.06 -7.90 1.19
N GLY A 27 -10.84 -7.76 1.71
CA GLY A 27 -10.53 -6.86 2.83
C GLY A 27 -10.84 -5.40 2.49
N ALA A 28 -10.56 -4.95 1.27
CA ALA A 28 -10.88 -3.60 0.84
C ALA A 28 -12.39 -3.31 0.89
N LEU A 29 -13.22 -4.29 0.53
CA LEU A 29 -14.68 -4.20 0.58
C LEU A 29 -15.22 -4.29 2.01
N THR A 30 -14.76 -5.28 2.77
CA THR A 30 -15.35 -5.62 4.09
C THR A 30 -14.72 -4.86 5.26
N GLY A 31 -13.51 -4.35 5.10
CA GLY A 31 -12.70 -3.76 6.19
C GLY A 31 -12.15 -4.79 7.17
N LYS A 32 -12.15 -6.07 6.80
CA LYS A 32 -11.65 -7.18 7.63
C LYS A 32 -10.50 -7.90 6.91
N ALA A 33 -9.60 -8.52 7.66
CA ALA A 33 -8.51 -9.34 7.12
C ALA A 33 -9.06 -10.73 6.70
N VAL A 34 -9.79 -10.77 5.57
CA VAL A 34 -10.51 -11.97 5.13
C VAL A 34 -9.55 -13.06 4.67
N ASN A 35 -8.46 -12.67 3.97
CA ASN A 35 -7.51 -13.57 3.36
C ASN A 35 -6.25 -13.81 4.23
N LEU A 36 -6.34 -13.60 5.56
CA LEU A 36 -5.19 -13.68 6.46
C LEU A 36 -4.49 -15.05 6.43
N ASP A 37 -5.26 -16.13 6.33
CA ASP A 37 -4.70 -17.50 6.30
C ASP A 37 -3.89 -17.75 5.02
N ILE A 38 -4.37 -17.27 3.89
CA ILE A 38 -3.63 -17.33 2.60
C ILE A 38 -2.32 -16.56 2.70
N ILE A 39 -2.36 -15.35 3.28
CA ILE A 39 -1.15 -14.53 3.47
C ILE A 39 -0.15 -15.22 4.39
N LYS A 40 -0.63 -15.82 5.48
CA LYS A 40 0.20 -16.60 6.40
C LYS A 40 0.88 -17.78 5.70
N GLU A 41 0.14 -18.51 4.87
CA GLU A 41 0.66 -19.64 4.12
C GLU A 41 1.74 -19.20 3.13
N ILE A 42 1.52 -18.15 2.34
CA ILE A 42 2.50 -17.57 1.43
C ILE A 42 3.77 -17.15 2.18
N SER A 43 3.61 -16.46 3.32
CA SER A 43 4.72 -16.00 4.15
C SER A 43 5.58 -17.18 4.64
N ASN A 44 4.95 -18.22 5.17
CA ASN A 44 5.62 -19.39 5.72
C ASN A 44 6.31 -20.23 4.65
N GLN A 45 5.65 -20.41 3.50
CA GLN A 45 6.13 -21.34 2.46
C GLN A 45 7.27 -20.75 1.62
N TYR A 46 7.16 -19.46 1.27
CA TYR A 46 8.08 -18.87 0.28
C TYR A 46 9.08 -17.89 0.86
N HIS A 47 8.92 -17.45 2.11
CA HIS A 47 9.79 -16.47 2.78
C HIS A 47 10.02 -15.20 1.96
N LEU A 48 8.98 -14.77 1.24
CA LEU A 48 8.98 -13.51 0.51
C LEU A 48 8.74 -12.34 1.47
N LYS A 49 9.35 -11.20 1.20
CA LYS A 49 9.04 -9.95 1.89
C LYS A 49 7.70 -9.44 1.37
N ILE A 50 6.67 -9.58 2.17
CA ILE A 50 5.29 -9.23 1.77
C ILE A 50 4.96 -7.83 2.21
N GLU A 51 4.44 -7.03 1.29
CA GLU A 51 3.72 -5.79 1.56
C GLU A 51 2.24 -6.01 1.26
N ILE A 52 1.36 -5.70 2.21
CA ILE A 52 -0.08 -5.91 2.04
C ILE A 52 -0.89 -4.65 2.22
N GLY A 53 -1.81 -4.40 1.30
CA GLY A 53 -2.87 -3.40 1.38
C GLY A 53 -4.25 -4.03 1.23
N GLY A 54 -5.29 -3.23 1.44
CA GLY A 54 -6.68 -3.65 1.27
C GLY A 54 -7.49 -3.59 2.57
N GLY A 55 -8.26 -2.53 2.76
CA GLY A 55 -9.26 -2.43 3.84
C GLY A 55 -8.74 -2.34 5.28
N ILE A 56 -7.47 -2.10 5.49
CA ILE A 56 -6.84 -2.06 6.83
C ILE A 56 -7.18 -0.72 7.50
N ARG A 57 -8.01 -0.77 8.56
CA ARG A 57 -8.61 0.41 9.19
C ARG A 57 -8.44 0.45 10.71
N THR A 58 -7.79 -0.55 11.33
CA THR A 58 -7.60 -0.66 12.78
C THR A 58 -6.19 -1.12 13.13
N LEU A 59 -5.70 -0.76 14.32
CA LEU A 59 -4.41 -1.23 14.83
C LEU A 59 -4.39 -2.76 15.00
N ASP A 60 -5.52 -3.36 15.38
CA ASP A 60 -5.65 -4.81 15.49
C ASP A 60 -5.45 -5.51 14.13
N SER A 61 -6.03 -4.97 13.05
CA SER A 61 -5.82 -5.52 11.71
C SER A 61 -4.36 -5.41 11.28
N ILE A 62 -3.68 -4.29 11.57
CA ILE A 62 -2.25 -4.13 11.31
C ILE A 62 -1.46 -5.21 12.06
N LYS A 63 -1.74 -5.37 13.35
CA LYS A 63 -1.06 -6.37 14.20
C LYS A 63 -1.22 -7.79 13.64
N LYS A 64 -2.43 -8.18 13.23
CA LYS A 64 -2.70 -9.51 12.64
C LYS A 64 -1.81 -9.80 11.43
N TYR A 65 -1.66 -8.84 10.50
CA TYR A 65 -0.80 -9.04 9.34
C TYR A 65 0.68 -9.12 9.70
N ILE A 66 1.14 -8.31 10.65
CA ILE A 66 2.53 -8.36 11.13
C ILE A 66 2.83 -9.68 11.82
N ASP A 67 1.90 -10.17 12.66
CA ASP A 67 2.05 -11.44 13.41
C ASP A 67 2.16 -12.65 12.47
N VAL A 68 1.62 -12.60 11.26
CA VAL A 68 1.75 -13.67 10.24
C VAL A 68 2.95 -13.49 9.30
N GLY A 69 3.85 -12.54 9.60
CA GLY A 69 5.12 -12.38 8.91
C GLY A 69 5.13 -11.35 7.77
N VAL A 70 4.10 -10.49 7.68
CA VAL A 70 4.09 -9.40 6.69
C VAL A 70 5.17 -8.36 7.04
N GLU A 71 5.96 -7.97 6.04
CA GLU A 71 7.04 -6.99 6.17
C GLU A 71 6.50 -5.59 6.39
N LYS A 72 5.53 -5.17 5.56
CA LYS A 72 4.89 -3.85 5.61
C LYS A 72 3.39 -3.92 5.39
N VAL A 73 2.70 -3.05 6.09
CA VAL A 73 1.25 -2.84 5.92
C VAL A 73 1.02 -1.52 5.21
N ILE A 74 0.25 -1.57 4.14
CA ILE A 74 -0.06 -0.42 3.31
C ILE A 74 -1.42 0.13 3.73
N LEU A 75 -1.41 1.34 4.25
CA LEU A 75 -2.61 2.07 4.61
C LEU A 75 -2.98 3.01 3.46
N GLY A 76 -4.24 3.03 3.06
CA GLY A 76 -4.76 3.91 2.02
C GLY A 76 -5.85 4.82 2.56
N SER A 77 -7.03 4.78 1.94
CA SER A 77 -8.17 5.69 2.19
C SER A 77 -8.51 5.90 3.66
N GLY A 78 -8.47 4.83 4.47
CA GLY A 78 -8.79 4.92 5.90
C GLY A 78 -7.81 5.81 6.67
N ALA A 79 -6.52 5.71 6.36
CA ALA A 79 -5.49 6.53 6.99
C ALA A 79 -5.47 7.97 6.43
N ILE A 80 -5.75 8.12 5.13
CA ILE A 80 -5.83 9.45 4.50
C ILE A 80 -6.96 10.26 5.12
N LYS A 81 -8.12 9.65 5.36
CA LYS A 81 -9.27 10.29 6.00
C LYS A 81 -9.11 10.49 7.52
N ASN A 82 -8.25 9.69 8.16
CA ASN A 82 -8.03 9.73 9.61
C ASN A 82 -6.53 9.78 9.93
N LYS A 83 -5.98 10.98 9.96
CA LYS A 83 -4.57 11.23 10.26
C LYS A 83 -4.15 10.75 11.65
N GLU A 84 -5.05 10.81 12.62
CA GLU A 84 -4.80 10.33 13.99
C GLU A 84 -4.58 8.82 13.99
N PHE A 85 -5.37 8.06 13.22
CA PHE A 85 -5.15 6.64 13.01
C PHE A 85 -3.78 6.37 12.36
N LEU A 86 -3.43 7.13 11.30
CA LEU A 86 -2.13 6.99 10.64
C LEU A 86 -0.98 7.23 11.62
N LYS A 87 -1.04 8.29 12.40
CA LYS A 87 -0.03 8.63 13.41
C LYS A 87 0.14 7.52 14.43
N LYS A 88 -0.97 7.05 15.03
CA LYS A 88 -0.95 5.92 15.98
C LYS A 88 -0.41 4.65 15.36
N ALA A 89 -0.74 4.35 14.11
CA ALA A 89 -0.21 3.19 13.40
C ALA A 89 1.32 3.28 13.26
N CYS A 90 1.85 4.41 12.87
CA CYS A 90 3.29 4.63 12.73
C CYS A 90 4.03 4.54 14.08
N GLU A 91 3.44 5.10 15.15
CA GLU A 91 4.00 5.05 16.50
C GLU A 91 4.08 3.61 17.05
N ASN A 92 3.01 2.82 16.86
CA ASN A 92 2.92 1.45 17.37
C ASN A 92 3.70 0.44 16.51
N PHE A 93 3.81 0.68 15.22
CA PHE A 93 4.41 -0.27 14.26
C PHE A 93 5.53 0.41 13.46
N LYS A 94 6.57 0.84 14.18
CA LYS A 94 7.73 1.55 13.62
C LYS A 94 8.32 0.81 12.42
N ASN A 95 8.57 1.55 11.35
CA ASN A 95 9.11 1.04 10.07
C ASN A 95 8.25 -0.03 9.36
N LYS A 96 7.01 -0.27 9.82
CA LYS A 96 6.10 -1.26 9.22
C LYS A 96 4.98 -0.64 8.37
N ILE A 97 4.77 0.66 8.48
CA ILE A 97 3.65 1.34 7.81
C ILE A 97 4.12 1.99 6.52
N ALA A 98 3.51 1.58 5.42
CA ALA A 98 3.54 2.28 4.14
C ALA A 98 2.22 3.01 3.91
N LEU A 99 2.24 4.10 3.15
CA LEU A 99 1.05 4.86 2.78
C LEU A 99 0.84 4.79 1.27
N GLY A 100 -0.33 4.31 0.86
CA GLY A 100 -0.79 4.34 -0.52
C GLY A 100 -1.46 5.68 -0.82
N LEU A 101 -0.96 6.38 -1.84
CA LEU A 101 -1.49 7.65 -2.33
C LEU A 101 -1.94 7.49 -3.77
N ASP A 102 -3.24 7.43 -3.98
CA ASP A 102 -3.84 7.42 -5.29
C ASP A 102 -4.21 8.86 -5.67
N THR A 103 -3.74 9.33 -6.83
CA THR A 103 -3.95 10.71 -7.26
C THR A 103 -4.46 10.80 -8.68
N LYS A 104 -5.23 11.85 -8.93
CA LYS A 104 -5.58 12.28 -10.28
C LYS A 104 -5.38 13.79 -10.36
N ASP A 105 -4.58 14.24 -11.32
CA ASP A 105 -4.22 15.65 -11.50
C ASP A 105 -3.66 16.30 -10.22
N GLY A 106 -2.90 15.50 -9.45
CA GLY A 106 -2.28 15.88 -8.18
C GLY A 106 -3.21 15.93 -6.98
N ASN A 107 -4.52 15.72 -7.13
CA ASN A 107 -5.47 15.63 -6.02
C ASN A 107 -5.56 14.19 -5.50
N LEU A 108 -5.75 14.05 -4.18
CA LEU A 108 -5.95 12.75 -3.55
C LEU A 108 -7.31 12.16 -3.89
N PHE A 109 -7.29 10.87 -4.21
CA PHE A 109 -8.46 10.05 -4.37
C PHE A 109 -8.49 8.93 -3.34
N VAL A 110 -9.69 8.57 -2.90
CA VAL A 110 -9.93 7.55 -1.87
C VAL A 110 -11.09 6.65 -2.28
N SER A 111 -11.40 5.64 -1.45
CA SER A 111 -12.55 4.75 -1.64
C SER A 111 -12.51 4.00 -2.99
N GLY A 112 -11.32 3.52 -3.40
CA GLY A 112 -11.15 2.85 -4.70
C GLY A 112 -11.38 3.82 -5.87
N TRP A 113 -10.83 5.03 -5.77
CA TRP A 113 -10.84 6.09 -6.78
C TRP A 113 -12.22 6.74 -7.04
N LYS A 114 -13.19 6.48 -6.15
CA LYS A 114 -14.57 6.98 -6.30
C LYS A 114 -14.79 8.37 -5.74
N GLU A 115 -13.88 8.85 -4.90
CA GLU A 115 -14.04 10.09 -4.16
C GLU A 115 -12.76 10.93 -4.24
N SER A 116 -12.88 12.16 -4.73
CA SER A 116 -11.82 13.17 -4.66
C SER A 116 -11.93 13.94 -3.37
N LEU A 117 -10.81 14.13 -2.68
CA LEU A 117 -10.77 14.98 -1.48
C LEU A 117 -10.58 16.46 -1.82
N ASN A 118 -10.39 16.83 -3.10
CA ASN A 118 -10.03 18.18 -3.53
C ASN A 118 -8.84 18.76 -2.75
N PHE A 119 -7.91 17.91 -2.39
CA PHE A 119 -6.74 18.22 -1.58
C PHE A 119 -5.49 17.67 -2.26
N LYS A 120 -4.45 18.49 -2.39
CA LYS A 120 -3.22 18.10 -3.08
C LYS A 120 -2.44 17.07 -2.26
N ALA A 121 -1.96 16.02 -2.93
CA ALA A 121 -1.12 15.00 -2.31
C ALA A 121 0.14 15.58 -1.68
N THR A 122 0.75 16.58 -2.32
CA THR A 122 1.93 17.28 -1.80
C THR A 122 1.66 18.01 -0.47
N ASP A 123 0.49 18.60 -0.31
CA ASP A 123 0.14 19.31 0.92
C ASP A 123 -0.19 18.32 2.03
N TYR A 124 -0.88 17.23 1.70
CA TYR A 124 -1.11 16.13 2.63
C TYR A 124 0.21 15.55 3.17
N LEU A 125 1.19 15.31 2.30
CA LEU A 125 2.49 14.77 2.70
C LEU A 125 3.26 15.70 3.63
N LYS A 126 3.20 17.01 3.42
CA LYS A 126 3.81 17.98 4.34
C LYS A 126 3.21 17.90 5.75
N GLU A 127 1.88 17.69 5.84
CA GLU A 127 1.20 17.62 7.14
C GLU A 127 1.52 16.34 7.93
N ILE A 128 1.85 15.24 7.24
CA ILE A 128 2.14 13.94 7.88
C ILE A 128 3.63 13.61 7.94
N ASN A 129 4.49 14.54 7.57
CA ASN A 129 5.91 14.29 7.36
C ASN A 129 6.62 13.71 8.59
N ASP A 130 6.20 14.11 9.79
CA ASP A 130 6.77 13.68 11.07
C ASP A 130 6.07 12.46 11.68
N PHE A 131 5.13 11.83 10.98
CA PHE A 131 4.38 10.69 11.53
C PHE A 131 5.19 9.39 11.54
N GLY A 132 6.27 9.30 10.78
CA GLY A 132 7.10 8.09 10.71
C GLY A 132 6.61 7.06 9.69
N VAL A 133 5.90 7.49 8.65
CA VAL A 133 5.58 6.64 7.49
C VAL A 133 6.88 6.15 6.86
N SER A 134 7.03 4.84 6.68
CA SER A 134 8.29 4.24 6.22
C SER A 134 8.45 4.27 4.69
N ARG A 135 7.35 4.36 3.95
CA ARG A 135 7.32 4.35 2.48
C ARG A 135 6.05 4.99 1.95
N ILE A 136 6.16 5.68 0.83
CA ILE A 136 5.01 6.14 0.02
C ILE A 136 4.90 5.24 -1.21
N ILE A 137 3.70 4.76 -1.50
CA ILE A 137 3.34 4.07 -2.74
C ILE A 137 2.43 5.01 -3.51
N PHE A 138 2.96 5.59 -4.58
CA PHE A 138 2.29 6.62 -5.35
C PHE A 138 1.68 6.04 -6.63
N THR A 139 0.37 6.24 -6.81
CA THR A 139 -0.37 5.85 -8.01
C THR A 139 -0.93 7.09 -8.70
N ASP A 140 -0.59 7.28 -9.97
CA ASP A 140 -1.32 8.20 -10.86
C ASP A 140 -2.44 7.40 -11.54
N ILE A 141 -3.69 7.67 -11.14
CA ILE A 141 -4.89 6.96 -11.63
C ILE A 141 -5.01 7.05 -13.16
N ASN A 142 -4.60 8.18 -13.75
CA ASN A 142 -4.65 8.38 -15.20
C ASN A 142 -3.65 7.47 -15.96
N ARG A 143 -2.65 6.92 -15.27
CA ARG A 143 -1.60 6.07 -15.83
C ARG A 143 -1.71 4.61 -15.42
N ASP A 144 -2.43 4.32 -14.32
CA ASP A 144 -2.55 2.95 -13.84
C ASP A 144 -3.27 2.07 -14.85
N GLY A 145 -2.66 0.92 -15.18
CA GLY A 145 -3.20 -0.04 -16.15
C GLY A 145 -3.09 0.37 -17.61
N MET A 146 -2.62 1.57 -17.95
CA MET A 146 -2.60 2.09 -19.33
C MET A 146 -1.42 1.60 -20.18
N LYS A 147 -0.48 0.84 -19.58
CA LYS A 147 0.77 0.39 -20.26
C LYS A 147 1.61 1.53 -20.85
N THR A 148 1.48 2.73 -20.29
CA THR A 148 2.28 3.91 -20.63
C THR A 148 3.37 4.11 -19.58
N SER A 149 4.32 5.02 -19.84
CA SER A 149 5.34 5.37 -18.86
C SER A 149 4.72 5.97 -17.57
N PRO A 150 5.37 5.79 -16.41
CA PRO A 150 4.97 6.48 -15.18
C PRO A 150 4.93 8.00 -15.35
N ASN A 151 4.16 8.67 -14.51
CA ASN A 151 4.14 10.14 -14.47
C ASN A 151 5.37 10.64 -13.69
N TYR A 152 6.50 10.79 -14.38
CA TYR A 152 7.76 11.20 -13.76
C TYR A 152 7.66 12.57 -13.09
N GLU A 153 6.98 13.54 -13.72
CA GLU A 153 6.83 14.89 -13.18
C GLU A 153 6.05 14.87 -11.85
N ALA A 154 4.92 14.17 -11.78
CA ALA A 154 4.16 14.04 -10.55
C ALA A 154 4.97 13.29 -9.49
N THR A 155 5.69 12.24 -9.88
CA THR A 155 6.56 11.47 -8.97
C THR A 155 7.65 12.32 -8.35
N ILE A 156 8.33 13.17 -9.15
CA ILE A 156 9.35 14.09 -8.67
C ILE A 156 8.77 15.09 -7.66
N LYS A 157 7.57 15.62 -7.93
CA LYS A 157 6.87 16.53 -7.00
C LYS A 157 6.56 15.86 -5.65
N ILE A 158 6.12 14.60 -5.68
CA ILE A 158 5.87 13.81 -4.47
C ILE A 158 7.18 13.53 -3.72
N ALA A 159 8.22 13.10 -4.42
CA ALA A 159 9.53 12.84 -3.82
C ALA A 159 10.14 14.07 -3.15
N ALA A 160 9.98 15.24 -3.76
CA ALA A 160 10.54 16.50 -3.25
C ALA A 160 9.95 16.95 -1.89
N VAL A 161 8.75 16.47 -1.53
CA VAL A 161 8.07 16.84 -0.29
C VAL A 161 7.98 15.68 0.72
N SER A 162 8.50 14.50 0.34
CA SER A 162 8.49 13.31 1.18
C SER A 162 9.92 12.99 1.64
N TYR A 163 10.15 12.90 2.95
CA TYR A 163 11.42 12.43 3.51
C TYR A 163 11.50 10.89 3.60
N THR A 164 10.54 10.20 3.00
CA THR A 164 10.45 8.73 3.01
C THR A 164 10.77 8.14 1.64
N HIS A 165 11.04 6.83 1.59
CA HIS A 165 11.24 6.13 0.34
C HIS A 165 9.95 6.12 -0.51
N LEU A 166 10.06 6.60 -1.75
CA LEU A 166 8.99 6.54 -2.74
C LEU A 166 9.12 5.25 -3.55
N THR A 167 8.00 4.54 -3.72
CA THR A 167 7.90 3.39 -4.62
C THR A 167 6.81 3.64 -5.64
N LEU A 168 7.11 3.41 -6.90
CA LEU A 168 6.12 3.39 -7.97
C LEU A 168 5.61 1.96 -8.12
N PRO A 169 4.31 1.70 -8.11
CA PRO A 169 3.79 0.41 -8.49
C PRO A 169 4.06 0.18 -9.97
N THR A 170 4.89 -0.80 -10.27
CA THR A 170 5.06 -1.33 -11.63
C THR A 170 4.16 -2.55 -11.74
N LYS A 171 3.06 -2.45 -12.47
CA LYS A 171 2.29 -3.61 -12.90
C LYS A 171 3.01 -4.25 -14.08
N LEU A 172 3.62 -5.38 -13.84
CA LEU A 172 3.92 -6.34 -14.90
C LEU A 172 2.56 -6.96 -15.28
N ALA A 173 2.12 -6.67 -16.49
CA ALA A 173 0.94 -7.30 -17.05
C ALA A 173 1.22 -8.76 -17.38
#